data_4961c2b0de6bb8de27b5ee3970e114b2
#
_entry.id   4961c2b0de6bb8de27b5ee3970e114b2
#
_cell.length_a   1.000
_cell.length_b   1.000
_cell.length_c   1.000
_cell.angle_alpha   90.00
_cell.angle_beta   90.00
_cell.angle_gamma   90.00
#
_symmetry.space_group_name_H-M   'P 1'
#
loop_
_entity.id
_entity.type
_entity.pdbx_description
1 polymer ?
#
loop_
_entity_poly.entity_id
_entity_poly.type
_entity_poly.pdbx_seq_one_letter_code
_entity_poly.pdbx_strand_id
1 'polypeptide(L)' 'MNSNLQDRQFVGRVQDILKEIERHKWLESEKAGRDIGGNRAALDWLERHYELWKKNRGDA' A
#
# COMPACT_ATOMS: atom_id res chain seq x y z
N MET A 1 22.99 16.33 3.13
CA MET A 1 22.26 15.89 3.23
C MET A 1 22.02 14.75 3.95
N ASN A 2 21.63 14.55 4.62
CA ASN A 2 21.44 13.68 5.47
C ASN A 2 20.40 12.82 5.20
N SER A 3 20.02 12.83 4.21
CA SER A 3 18.87 12.22 3.89
C SER A 3 18.96 10.73 3.69
N ASN A 4 20.09 10.13 3.75
CA ASN A 4 20.23 8.72 3.48
C ASN A 4 19.34 7.86 4.34
N LEU A 5 19.26 8.12 5.62
CA LEU A 5 18.41 7.34 6.49
C LEU A 5 16.96 7.57 6.20
N GLN A 6 16.60 8.80 5.95
CA GLN A 6 15.22 9.12 5.62
C GLN A 6 14.82 8.49 4.31
N ASP A 7 15.73 8.50 3.34
CA ASP A 7 15.45 7.89 2.05
C ASP A 7 15.20 6.40 2.19
N ARG A 8 15.97 5.72 3.02
CA ARG A 8 15.77 4.30 3.24
C ARG A 8 14.44 4.02 3.88
N GLN A 9 14.06 4.84 4.87
CA GLN A 9 12.80 4.65 5.54
C GLN A 9 11.66 4.90 4.58
N PHE A 10 11.78 5.93 3.75
CA PHE A 10 10.77 6.24 2.77
C PHE A 10 10.61 5.11 1.77
N VAL A 11 11.72 4.62 1.23
CA VAL A 11 11.67 3.54 0.26
C VAL A 11 11.07 2.28 0.88
N GLY A 12 11.43 1.97 2.12
CA GLY A 12 10.87 0.82 2.80
C GLY A 12 9.37 0.92 2.94
N ARG A 13 8.86 2.11 3.29
CA ARG A 13 7.42 2.32 3.41
C ARG A 13 6.72 2.18 2.08
N VAL A 14 7.32 2.74 1.04
CA VAL A 14 6.73 2.65 -0.29
C VAL A 14 6.64 1.20 -0.73
N GLN A 15 7.69 0.43 -0.49
CA GLN A 15 7.68 -0.97 -0.87
C GLN A 15 6.64 -1.74 -0.09
N ASP A 16 6.48 -1.45 1.18
CA ASP A 16 5.47 -2.11 2.00
C ASP A 16 4.07 -1.78 1.50
N ILE A 17 3.85 -0.51 1.16
CA ILE A 17 2.56 -0.08 0.64
C ILE A 17 2.26 -0.77 -0.69
N LEU A 18 3.26 -0.87 -1.55
CA LEU A 18 3.06 -1.53 -2.84
C LEU A 18 2.70 -2.99 -2.67
N LYS A 19 3.30 -3.67 -1.70
CA LYS A 19 2.96 -5.06 -1.43
C LYS A 19 1.53 -5.17 -0.93
N GLU A 20 1.11 -4.24 -0.08
CA GLU A 20 -0.25 -4.25 0.42
C GLU A 20 -1.25 -3.99 -0.70
N ILE A 21 -0.92 -3.08 -1.59
CA ILE A 21 -1.78 -2.78 -2.72
C ILE A 21 -1.91 -3.99 -3.65
N GLU A 22 -0.79 -4.66 -3.90
CA GLU A 22 -0.81 -5.83 -4.76
C GLU A 22 -1.66 -6.94 -4.14
N ARG A 23 -1.51 -7.16 -2.85
CA ARG A 23 -2.30 -8.15 -2.16
C ARG A 23 -3.78 -7.79 -2.23
N HIS A 24 -4.09 -6.52 -2.03
CA HIS A 24 -5.47 -6.05 -2.11
C HIS A 24 -6.04 -6.26 -3.51
N LYS A 25 -5.21 -5.99 -4.52
CA LYS A 25 -5.62 -6.20 -5.91
C LYS A 25 -6.04 -7.64 -6.14
N TRP A 26 -5.24 -8.59 -5.67
CA TRP A 26 -5.55 -9.99 -5.87
C TRP A 26 -6.83 -10.40 -5.16
N LEU A 27 -6.99 -9.95 -3.92
CA LEU A 27 -8.18 -10.28 -3.15
C LEU A 27 -9.44 -9.71 -3.78
N GLU A 28 -9.38 -8.45 -4.18
CA GLU A 28 -10.54 -7.80 -4.78
C GLU A 28 -10.83 -8.35 -6.16
N SER A 29 -9.79 -8.71 -6.90
CA SER A 29 -9.97 -9.30 -8.21
C SER A 29 -10.66 -10.66 -8.10
N GLU A 30 -10.32 -11.43 -7.08
CA GLU A 30 -10.97 -12.71 -6.85
C GLU A 30 -12.45 -12.49 -6.57
N LYS A 31 -12.77 -11.52 -5.72
CA LYS A 31 -14.15 -11.23 -5.38
C LYS A 31 -14.94 -10.77 -6.60
N ALA A 32 -14.32 -9.98 -7.45
CA ALA A 32 -14.98 -9.45 -8.62
C ALA A 32 -15.04 -10.46 -9.77
N GLY A 33 -14.27 -11.51 -9.69
CA GLY A 33 -14.21 -12.48 -10.77
C GLY A 33 -13.44 -11.99 -11.97
N ARG A 34 -12.63 -10.95 -11.81
CA ARG A 34 -11.82 -10.41 -12.89
C ARG A 34 -10.73 -9.52 -12.32
N ASP A 35 -9.71 -9.23 -13.12
CA ASP A 35 -8.62 -8.36 -12.71
C ASP A 35 -9.13 -6.92 -12.65
N ILE A 36 -9.07 -6.30 -11.48
CA ILE A 36 -9.56 -4.93 -11.31
C ILE A 36 -8.51 -3.90 -11.71
N GLY A 37 -7.27 -4.34 -11.93
CA GLY A 37 -6.20 -3.43 -12.33
C GLY A 37 -5.50 -2.78 -11.16
N GLY A 38 -4.25 -2.40 -11.39
CA GLY A 38 -3.42 -1.82 -10.34
C GLY A 38 -3.87 -0.46 -9.87
N ASN A 39 -4.33 0.40 -10.79
CA ASN A 39 -4.75 1.74 -10.42
C ASN A 39 -5.96 1.71 -9.51
N ARG A 40 -6.93 0.88 -9.83
CA ARG A 40 -8.12 0.75 -9.02
C ARG A 40 -7.79 0.22 -7.64
N ALA A 41 -6.92 -0.80 -7.60
CA ALA A 41 -6.51 -1.40 -6.34
C ALA A 41 -5.76 -0.39 -5.48
N ALA A 42 -4.90 0.42 -6.09
CA ALA A 42 -4.14 1.40 -5.34
C ALA A 42 -5.06 2.46 -4.74
N LEU A 43 -5.98 2.98 -5.52
CA LEU A 43 -6.91 3.99 -5.03
C LEU A 43 -7.78 3.43 -3.91
N ASP A 44 -8.28 2.22 -4.11
CA ASP A 44 -9.15 1.59 -3.13
C ASP A 44 -8.40 1.34 -1.82
N TRP A 45 -7.17 0.85 -1.92
CA TRP A 45 -6.38 0.57 -0.74
C TRP A 45 -6.05 1.85 0.02
N LEU A 46 -5.67 2.90 -0.72
CA LEU A 46 -5.34 4.18 -0.09
C LEU A 46 -6.53 4.79 0.61
N GLU A 47 -7.70 4.69 0.02
CA GLU A 47 -8.90 5.27 0.61
C GLU A 47 -9.41 4.50 1.81
N ARG A 48 -9.30 3.18 1.77
CA ARG A 48 -9.94 2.36 2.79
C ARG A 48 -9.01 1.78 3.83
N HIS A 49 -7.76 1.53 3.46
CA HIS A 49 -6.86 0.78 4.31
C HIS A 49 -5.63 1.53 4.78
N TYR A 50 -5.28 2.60 4.12
CA TYR A 50 -4.02 3.27 4.39
C TYR A 50 -3.94 3.79 5.82
N GLU A 51 -4.99 4.44 6.30
CA GLU A 51 -4.99 5.03 7.65
C GLU A 51 -4.82 3.95 8.71
N LEU A 52 -5.53 2.86 8.56
CA LEU A 52 -5.45 1.78 9.53
C LEU A 52 -4.09 1.12 9.49
N TRP A 53 -3.55 0.91 8.30
CA TRP A 53 -2.25 0.30 8.13
C TRP A 53 -1.17 1.17 8.78
N LYS A 54 -1.23 2.46 8.55
CA LYS A 54 -0.29 3.42 9.10
C LYS A 54 -0.35 3.42 10.62
N LYS A 55 -1.56 3.40 11.15
CA LYS A 55 -1.77 3.39 12.58
C LYS A 55 -1.23 2.12 13.21
N ASN A 56 -1.47 1.00 12.57
CA ASN A 56 -1.02 -0.28 13.10
C ASN A 56 0.49 -0.41 13.07
N ARG A 57 1.15 0.30 12.18
CA ARG A 57 2.60 0.27 12.13
C ARG A 57 3.22 1.18 13.18
N GLY A 58 2.42 2.03 13.81
CA GLY A 58 2.98 2.96 14.77
C GLY A 58 3.54 4.22 14.13
N ASP A 59 3.26 4.47 12.85
CA ASP A 59 3.70 5.69 12.19
C ASP A 59 2.74 6.77 12.60
N ALA A 60 3.17 7.71 13.29
CA ALA A 60 2.30 8.75 13.80
C ALA A 60 2.22 9.94 12.86
#